data_e1adff413705780ed35fa9cd8208c472
#
_entry.id   e1adff413705780ed35fa9cd8208c472
#
_cell.length_a   1.000
_cell.length_b   1.000
_cell.length_c   1.000
_cell.angle_alpha   90.00
_cell.angle_beta   90.00
_cell.angle_gamma   90.00
#
_symmetry.space_group_name_H-M   'P 1'
#
loop_
_entity.id
_entity.type
_entity.pdbx_description
1 polymer ?
#
loop_
_entity_poly.entity_id
_entity_poly.type
_entity_poly.pdbx_seq_one_letter_code
_entity_poly.pdbx_strand_id
1 'polypeptide(L)'
;MQAPTSRTTDPATAAADSAAGVSATAGSVGPPPRLPSGPTGLGTSSLRLAPPAVETGESGPPQPSSPSSSPSSSSSSQRIEGLYSPPPVRDDRALADEINGRLVEWAEQDDVDLYPDVDLREALVGFDPGRSVVLCHPDAPGVEHLMAAARLLVGENAVDDYFCEAEYGGSADRRGAVLALAQSAIDPAHNTPRYEADWRSGLDSHPALRSMRSAMGHFRALATPAQAHRYRHDIASLYLGYNAEGDCIHQHRTPAVWEYLVQRQFNSFRPCLTITDAIGGYELPAALFAEPGVQRAVALSSNASTICNDLYSLRKEQRSERFHYSLPTVIAAEDDCSIEDAFQKSIEVHNDIVRLFEEQAAELSATHPLVARFMTGLSNWIGGNHEWHAGHVGKRYATSP
;
A
#
# COMPACT_ATOMS: atom_id res chain seq x y z
N MET A 1 48.98 -34.66 38.99
CA MET A 1 50.06 -33.66 38.93
C MET A 1 49.37 -32.32 38.76
N GLN A 2 49.12 -31.69 39.84
CA GLN A 2 49.53 -30.37 40.32
C GLN A 2 48.98 -29.19 39.57
N ALA A 3 48.01 -28.54 40.22
CA ALA A 3 47.78 -27.10 40.12
C ALA A 3 48.95 -26.34 40.78
N PRO A 4 49.15 -25.05 40.53
CA PRO A 4 48.83 -24.08 41.58
C PRO A 4 48.21 -22.76 41.12
N THR A 5 47.24 -22.25 41.91
CA THR A 5 47.27 -21.16 42.89
C THR A 5 47.26 -19.72 42.33
N SER A 6 46.10 -19.08 42.50
CA SER A 6 45.76 -17.79 43.11
C SER A 6 46.72 -16.57 42.96
N ARG A 7 46.11 -15.45 42.61
CA ARG A 7 46.27 -14.18 43.36
C ARG A 7 45.17 -13.18 43.05
N THR A 8 44.45 -12.85 44.08
CA THR A 8 43.62 -11.65 44.31
C THR A 8 44.48 -10.39 44.39
N THR A 9 44.01 -9.28 43.83
CA THR A 9 44.22 -7.95 44.42
C THR A 9 43.09 -7.01 43.93
N ASP A 10 42.22 -6.67 44.88
CA ASP A 10 41.55 -5.38 44.93
C ASP A 10 42.57 -4.34 45.50
N PRO A 11 42.50 -3.07 45.14
CA PRO A 11 41.89 -2.13 46.07
C PRO A 11 41.09 -0.97 45.43
N ALA A 12 40.19 -0.53 46.26
CA ALA A 12 39.34 0.63 46.20
C ALA A 12 40.10 1.99 46.20
N THR A 13 39.28 3.02 45.94
CA THR A 13 39.34 4.44 46.24
C THR A 13 39.94 5.39 45.20
N ALA A 14 39.05 6.23 44.64
CA ALA A 14 39.05 7.67 44.87
C ALA A 14 37.80 8.31 44.24
N ALA A 15 37.08 9.01 45.08
CA ALA A 15 35.97 9.89 44.76
C ALA A 15 36.45 11.24 44.15
N ALA A 16 35.62 11.84 43.33
CA ALA A 16 35.08 13.19 43.57
C ALA A 16 34.50 13.84 42.31
N ASP A 17 33.27 14.24 42.47
CA ASP A 17 32.60 15.44 41.95
C ASP A 17 32.80 15.94 40.51
N SER A 18 31.69 15.86 39.77
CA SER A 18 31.18 17.05 39.05
C SER A 18 29.70 16.84 38.71
N ALA A 19 28.81 17.34 39.54
CA ALA A 19 27.40 17.53 39.22
C ALA A 19 27.25 18.74 38.31
N ALA A 20 27.04 18.52 37.01
CA ALA A 20 26.51 19.53 36.10
C ALA A 20 25.04 19.23 35.87
N GLY A 21 24.16 20.02 36.48
CA GLY A 21 22.72 19.97 36.33
C GLY A 21 22.33 20.29 34.89
N VAL A 22 21.74 19.29 34.21
CA VAL A 22 20.99 19.52 32.98
C VAL A 22 19.56 19.87 33.40
N SER A 23 19.26 21.17 33.36
CA SER A 23 17.89 21.68 33.48
C SER A 23 17.06 21.18 32.29
N ALA A 24 16.18 20.25 32.53
CA ALA A 24 15.17 19.83 31.55
C ALA A 24 14.16 20.98 31.41
N THR A 25 14.30 21.79 30.38
CA THR A 25 13.24 22.68 29.93
C THR A 25 12.11 21.79 29.40
N ALA A 26 10.99 21.77 30.12
CA ALA A 26 9.75 21.19 29.62
C ALA A 26 9.32 21.95 28.37
N GLY A 27 9.62 21.38 27.21
CA GLY A 27 9.08 21.84 25.93
C GLY A 27 7.56 21.70 25.97
N SER A 28 6.84 22.79 25.72
CA SER A 28 5.41 22.79 25.57
C SER A 28 5.03 21.80 24.46
N VAL A 29 4.32 20.74 24.79
CA VAL A 29 3.68 19.85 23.83
C VAL A 29 2.66 20.70 23.08
N GLY A 30 2.93 21.00 21.83
CA GLY A 30 1.98 21.68 20.95
C GLY A 30 0.68 20.85 20.82
N PRO A 31 -0.44 21.47 20.39
CA PRO A 31 -1.69 20.74 20.20
C PRO A 31 -1.45 19.56 19.26
N PRO A 32 -2.14 18.42 19.47
CA PRO A 32 -2.00 17.27 18.59
C PRO A 32 -2.29 17.69 17.14
N PRO A 33 -1.56 17.15 16.16
CA PRO A 33 -1.79 17.44 14.75
C PRO A 33 -3.25 17.10 14.40
N ARG A 34 -3.90 17.98 13.64
CA ARG A 34 -5.25 17.72 13.14
C ARG A 34 -5.18 16.50 12.22
N LEU A 35 -6.05 15.52 12.44
CA LEU A 35 -6.18 14.35 11.59
C LEU A 35 -6.65 14.75 10.19
N PRO A 36 -6.19 14.06 9.15
CA PRO A 36 -6.56 14.36 7.77
C PRO A 36 -8.05 14.09 7.49
N SER A 37 -8.60 14.84 6.56
CA SER A 37 -9.97 14.70 6.09
C SER A 37 -10.00 13.93 4.76
N GLY A 38 -9.69 12.62 4.75
CA GLY A 38 -9.90 11.75 3.61
C GLY A 38 -8.73 10.87 3.18
N PRO A 39 -9.02 9.74 2.52
CA PRO A 39 -8.02 8.80 2.04
C PRO A 39 -7.20 9.37 0.89
N THR A 40 -5.88 9.17 0.89
CA THR A 40 -4.98 9.79 -0.07
C THR A 40 -4.02 8.87 -0.80
N GLY A 41 -3.72 7.67 -0.35
CA GLY A 41 -2.73 6.89 -1.06
C GLY A 41 -2.77 5.37 -0.86
N LEU A 42 -2.23 4.62 -1.80
CA LEU A 42 -1.88 3.21 -1.71
C LEU A 42 -0.36 3.09 -1.70
N GLY A 43 0.29 3.33 -0.58
CA GLY A 43 1.73 3.12 -0.45
C GLY A 43 2.62 3.84 -1.47
N THR A 44 2.02 4.71 -2.23
CA THR A 44 2.65 5.65 -3.15
C THR A 44 1.79 6.91 -3.10
N SER A 45 2.39 8.07 -2.99
CA SER A 45 1.73 9.40 -2.96
C SER A 45 0.70 9.66 -4.08
N SER A 46 0.27 8.63 -4.75
CA SER A 46 -0.41 8.69 -6.05
C SER A 46 -1.92 8.54 -6.02
N LEU A 47 -2.51 8.08 -4.92
CA LEU A 47 -3.96 7.85 -4.86
C LEU A 47 -4.65 8.84 -3.92
N ARG A 48 -4.61 10.12 -4.22
CA ARG A 48 -5.31 11.14 -3.44
C ARG A 48 -6.76 11.29 -3.89
N LEU A 49 -7.67 11.27 -2.93
CA LEU A 49 -9.04 11.73 -3.11
C LEU A 49 -9.07 13.26 -2.97
N ALA A 50 -9.08 14.00 -4.08
CA ALA A 50 -9.23 15.46 -4.01
C ALA A 50 -10.66 15.80 -3.57
N PRO A 51 -10.85 16.77 -2.65
CA PRO A 51 -12.18 17.30 -2.40
C PRO A 51 -12.76 17.90 -3.68
N PRO A 52 -14.09 17.81 -3.91
CA PRO A 52 -14.73 18.45 -5.05
C PRO A 52 -14.47 19.95 -5.02
N ALA A 53 -14.13 20.52 -6.16
CA ALA A 53 -14.03 21.96 -6.32
C ALA A 53 -15.43 22.55 -6.05
N VAL A 54 -15.51 23.48 -5.09
CA VAL A 54 -16.74 24.25 -4.84
C VAL A 54 -16.90 25.21 -6.02
N GLU A 55 -17.76 24.86 -6.97
CA GLU A 55 -18.20 25.79 -8.00
C GLU A 55 -19.10 26.85 -7.36
N THR A 56 -18.61 28.07 -7.26
CA THR A 56 -19.45 29.24 -6.99
C THR A 56 -20.21 29.55 -8.27
N GLY A 57 -21.42 28.97 -8.38
CA GLY A 57 -22.29 29.20 -9.51
C GLY A 57 -22.97 30.55 -9.44
N GLU A 58 -22.74 31.40 -10.43
CA GLU A 58 -23.66 32.50 -10.80
C GLU A 58 -24.75 31.92 -11.71
N SER A 59 -25.99 32.09 -11.26
CA SER A 59 -27.19 31.61 -11.92
C SER A 59 -27.66 32.57 -13.04
N GLY A 60 -27.69 32.08 -14.28
CA GLY A 60 -28.43 32.66 -15.39
C GLY A 60 -29.68 31.82 -15.75
N PRO A 61 -30.76 32.38 -16.30
CA PRO A 61 -32.05 31.73 -16.42
C PRO A 61 -32.12 30.68 -17.54
N PRO A 62 -33.00 29.68 -17.46
CA PRO A 62 -33.02 28.52 -18.35
C PRO A 62 -33.73 28.80 -19.69
N GLN A 63 -33.15 28.34 -20.78
CA GLN A 63 -33.85 28.16 -22.08
C GLN A 63 -34.20 26.67 -22.31
N PRO A 64 -35.32 26.37 -22.99
CA PRO A 64 -35.79 24.99 -23.16
C PRO A 64 -35.05 24.25 -24.27
N SER A 65 -34.49 23.11 -23.98
CA SER A 65 -33.82 22.23 -24.93
C SER A 65 -34.73 21.08 -25.38
N SER A 66 -34.74 20.86 -26.67
CA SER A 66 -35.37 19.72 -27.38
C SER A 66 -34.66 18.41 -27.09
N PRO A 67 -35.31 17.21 -27.18
CA PRO A 67 -34.70 15.96 -26.85
C PRO A 67 -33.76 15.50 -27.95
N SER A 68 -32.47 15.47 -27.67
CA SER A 68 -31.49 14.76 -28.49
C SER A 68 -31.15 13.42 -27.84
N SER A 69 -31.28 12.37 -28.63
CA SER A 69 -30.86 11.02 -28.35
C SER A 69 -29.40 10.96 -27.93
N SER A 70 -29.15 10.53 -26.69
CA SER A 70 -27.82 10.34 -26.15
C SER A 70 -27.17 9.10 -26.76
N PRO A 71 -25.97 9.18 -27.35
CA PRO A 71 -25.17 7.99 -27.57
C PRO A 71 -24.63 7.51 -26.21
N SER A 72 -24.77 6.23 -25.94
CA SER A 72 -24.11 5.55 -24.82
C SER A 72 -22.62 5.84 -24.87
N SER A 73 -22.13 6.69 -23.96
CA SER A 73 -20.71 6.92 -23.79
C SER A 73 -20.08 5.67 -23.20
N SER A 74 -19.52 4.82 -24.05
CA SER A 74 -18.51 3.87 -23.62
C SER A 74 -17.34 4.70 -23.06
N SER A 75 -17.11 4.62 -21.75
CA SER A 75 -15.94 5.24 -21.13
C SER A 75 -14.70 4.55 -21.69
N SER A 76 -14.02 5.17 -22.63
CA SER A 76 -12.75 4.66 -23.13
C SER A 76 -11.74 4.64 -22.00
N SER A 77 -11.25 3.45 -21.63
CA SER A 77 -10.13 3.29 -20.72
C SER A 77 -8.91 4.00 -21.29
N GLN A 78 -8.23 4.79 -20.44
CA GLN A 78 -7.08 5.59 -20.87
C GLN A 78 -5.80 4.80 -20.64
N ARG A 79 -5.52 3.84 -21.53
CA ARG A 79 -4.33 3.00 -21.47
C ARG A 79 -3.08 3.75 -21.91
N ILE A 80 -1.97 3.49 -21.24
CA ILE A 80 -0.65 3.98 -21.66
C ILE A 80 -0.20 3.17 -22.88
N GLU A 81 0.14 3.88 -23.97
CA GLU A 81 0.63 3.25 -25.19
C GLU A 81 1.96 2.53 -24.94
N GLY A 82 2.05 1.30 -25.43
CA GLY A 82 3.27 0.47 -25.28
C GLY A 82 3.39 -0.27 -23.94
N LEU A 83 2.58 0.06 -22.93
CA LEU A 83 2.59 -0.64 -21.65
C LEU A 83 1.90 -2.00 -21.78
N TYR A 84 2.66 -3.07 -21.66
CA TYR A 84 2.18 -4.45 -21.79
C TYR A 84 1.67 -4.99 -20.45
N SER A 85 0.55 -5.67 -20.46
CA SER A 85 0.06 -6.48 -19.34
C SER A 85 -0.82 -7.62 -19.85
N PRO A 86 -0.95 -8.74 -19.10
CA PRO A 86 -1.99 -9.72 -19.36
C PRO A 86 -3.38 -9.06 -19.35
N PRO A 87 -4.33 -9.52 -20.17
CA PRO A 87 -5.68 -8.98 -20.16
C PRO A 87 -6.39 -9.30 -18.83
N PRO A 88 -7.28 -8.44 -18.33
CA PRO A 88 -8.09 -8.73 -17.15
C PRO A 88 -9.05 -9.91 -17.45
N VAL A 89 -9.22 -10.78 -16.47
CA VAL A 89 -10.07 -11.98 -16.60
C VAL A 89 -11.54 -11.69 -16.24
N ARG A 90 -11.74 -10.76 -15.29
CA ARG A 90 -13.07 -10.40 -14.77
C ARG A 90 -13.11 -8.90 -14.47
N ASP A 91 -14.18 -8.22 -14.95
CA ASP A 91 -14.53 -6.83 -14.57
C ASP A 91 -16.04 -6.77 -14.32
N ASP A 92 -16.47 -7.22 -13.15
CA ASP A 92 -17.86 -7.25 -12.71
C ASP A 92 -18.18 -6.00 -11.90
N ARG A 93 -18.75 -5.01 -12.56
CA ARG A 93 -19.08 -3.70 -11.97
C ARG A 93 -20.15 -3.79 -10.89
N ALA A 94 -21.14 -4.65 -11.05
CA ALA A 94 -22.21 -4.80 -10.07
C ALA A 94 -21.65 -5.37 -8.75
N LEU A 95 -20.76 -6.34 -8.85
CA LEU A 95 -20.07 -6.90 -7.69
C LEU A 95 -19.10 -5.88 -7.06
N ALA A 96 -18.40 -5.08 -7.87
CA ALA A 96 -17.54 -4.00 -7.38
C ALA A 96 -18.34 -2.96 -6.57
N ASP A 97 -19.49 -2.55 -7.07
CA ASP A 97 -20.39 -1.61 -6.39
C ASP A 97 -20.96 -2.21 -5.08
N GLU A 98 -21.31 -3.50 -5.06
CA GLU A 98 -21.70 -4.20 -3.82
C GLU A 98 -20.59 -4.17 -2.79
N ILE A 99 -19.34 -4.50 -3.20
CA ILE A 99 -18.18 -4.49 -2.31
C ILE A 99 -17.92 -3.07 -1.77
N ASN A 100 -17.95 -2.05 -2.62
CA ASN A 100 -17.78 -0.67 -2.21
C ASN A 100 -18.84 -0.23 -1.17
N GLY A 101 -20.11 -0.59 -1.38
CA GLY A 101 -21.19 -0.33 -0.42
C GLY A 101 -20.91 -0.97 0.94
N ARG A 102 -20.52 -2.24 0.94
CA ARG A 102 -20.20 -3.00 2.17
C ARG A 102 -18.91 -2.52 2.85
N LEU A 103 -17.97 -1.95 2.11
CA LEU A 103 -16.78 -1.31 2.68
C LEU A 103 -17.15 -0.02 3.42
N VAL A 104 -18.08 0.78 2.90
CA VAL A 104 -18.61 1.95 3.62
C VAL A 104 -19.25 1.52 4.92
N GLU A 105 -20.14 0.53 4.88
CA GLU A 105 -20.78 -0.01 6.09
C GLU A 105 -19.75 -0.50 7.13
N TRP A 106 -18.68 -1.16 6.69
CA TRP A 106 -17.61 -1.62 7.58
C TRP A 106 -16.82 -0.46 8.16
N ALA A 107 -16.49 0.54 7.35
CA ALA A 107 -15.68 1.69 7.77
C ALA A 107 -16.44 2.61 8.74
N GLU A 108 -17.77 2.63 8.68
CA GLU A 108 -18.65 3.40 9.58
C GLU A 108 -18.95 2.66 10.90
N GLN A 109 -18.51 1.40 11.09
CA GLN A 109 -18.72 0.68 12.37
C GLN A 109 -17.95 1.36 13.51
N ASP A 110 -18.56 1.43 14.70
CA ASP A 110 -18.02 2.13 15.88
C ASP A 110 -16.60 1.65 16.27
N ASP A 111 -16.29 0.38 16.02
CA ASP A 111 -14.98 -0.22 16.32
C ASP A 111 -13.94 -0.01 15.21
N VAL A 112 -14.33 0.51 14.08
CA VAL A 112 -13.46 0.90 12.95
C VAL A 112 -13.37 2.41 12.84
N ASP A 113 -14.50 3.10 12.65
CA ASP A 113 -14.65 4.55 12.58
C ASP A 113 -13.54 5.18 11.73
N LEU A 114 -13.46 4.72 10.47
CA LEU A 114 -12.42 5.12 9.54
C LEU A 114 -12.86 6.37 8.78
N TYR A 115 -12.02 7.40 8.77
CA TYR A 115 -12.29 8.69 8.12
C TYR A 115 -13.60 9.36 8.58
N PRO A 116 -13.79 9.62 9.89
CA PRO A 116 -15.07 10.07 10.44
C PRO A 116 -15.58 11.41 9.90
N ASP A 117 -14.70 12.25 9.34
CA ASP A 117 -15.01 13.58 8.81
C ASP A 117 -15.19 13.62 7.29
N VAL A 118 -15.21 12.44 6.61
CA VAL A 118 -15.25 12.35 5.13
C VAL A 118 -16.47 11.57 4.67
N ASP A 119 -17.09 12.01 3.59
CA ASP A 119 -18.06 11.17 2.88
C ASP A 119 -17.34 9.97 2.25
N LEU A 120 -17.38 8.84 2.95
CA LEU A 120 -16.70 7.61 2.55
C LEU A 120 -17.18 7.06 1.21
N ARG A 121 -18.45 7.31 0.83
CA ARG A 121 -18.95 6.87 -0.48
C ARG A 121 -18.28 7.63 -1.60
N GLU A 122 -18.19 8.95 -1.48
CA GLU A 122 -17.51 9.80 -2.44
C GLU A 122 -16.01 9.47 -2.50
N ALA A 123 -15.40 9.27 -1.35
CA ALA A 123 -14.02 8.84 -1.21
C ALA A 123 -13.76 7.51 -1.93
N LEU A 124 -14.58 6.48 -1.67
CA LEU A 124 -14.44 5.16 -2.29
C LEU A 124 -14.77 5.14 -3.78
N VAL A 125 -15.68 5.98 -4.28
CA VAL A 125 -15.92 6.14 -5.73
C VAL A 125 -14.64 6.58 -6.45
N GLY A 126 -13.84 7.47 -5.86
CA GLY A 126 -12.56 7.90 -6.44
C GLY A 126 -11.46 6.85 -6.41
N PHE A 127 -11.47 5.96 -5.41
CA PHE A 127 -10.48 4.92 -5.19
C PHE A 127 -10.89 3.58 -5.81
N ASP A 128 -12.19 3.26 -5.76
CA ASP A 128 -12.83 2.04 -6.29
C ASP A 128 -12.14 0.73 -5.88
N PRO A 129 -11.95 0.48 -4.56
CA PRO A 129 -11.30 -0.72 -4.07
C PRO A 129 -12.07 -1.99 -4.41
N GLY A 130 -13.40 -1.91 -4.50
CA GLY A 130 -14.24 -3.02 -4.92
C GLY A 130 -13.89 -3.50 -6.32
N ARG A 131 -13.69 -2.58 -7.28
CA ARG A 131 -13.26 -2.95 -8.63
C ARG A 131 -11.83 -3.50 -8.64
N SER A 132 -10.93 -2.91 -7.86
CA SER A 132 -9.55 -3.41 -7.75
C SER A 132 -9.53 -4.89 -7.38
N VAL A 133 -10.23 -5.29 -6.31
CA VAL A 133 -10.20 -6.69 -5.85
C VAL A 133 -10.95 -7.64 -6.79
N VAL A 134 -12.00 -7.20 -7.49
CA VAL A 134 -12.70 -8.00 -8.50
C VAL A 134 -11.80 -8.29 -9.69
N LEU A 135 -11.05 -7.30 -10.16
CA LEU A 135 -10.10 -7.43 -11.25
C LEU A 135 -8.89 -8.31 -10.87
N CYS A 136 -8.33 -8.10 -9.67
CA CYS A 136 -7.11 -8.75 -9.22
C CYS A 136 -7.31 -10.17 -8.68
N HIS A 137 -8.54 -10.51 -8.22
CA HIS A 137 -8.88 -11.83 -7.67
C HIS A 137 -10.10 -12.44 -8.39
N PRO A 138 -10.01 -12.70 -9.70
CA PRO A 138 -11.17 -13.17 -10.48
C PRO A 138 -11.66 -14.58 -10.10
N ASP A 139 -10.80 -15.37 -9.45
CA ASP A 139 -11.08 -16.75 -9.01
C ASP A 139 -11.60 -16.84 -7.57
N ALA A 140 -11.87 -15.72 -6.91
CA ALA A 140 -12.44 -15.70 -5.57
C ALA A 140 -13.80 -16.45 -5.54
N PRO A 141 -14.00 -17.42 -4.60
CA PRO A 141 -15.21 -18.25 -4.59
C PRO A 141 -16.46 -17.50 -4.16
N GLY A 142 -16.36 -16.32 -3.61
CA GLY A 142 -17.51 -15.52 -3.18
C GLY A 142 -17.14 -14.14 -2.67
N VAL A 143 -18.16 -13.33 -2.43
CA VAL A 143 -18.04 -11.92 -2.03
C VAL A 143 -17.26 -11.76 -0.71
N GLU A 144 -17.37 -12.69 0.25
CA GLU A 144 -16.67 -12.61 1.52
C GLU A 144 -15.15 -12.67 1.37
N HIS A 145 -14.64 -13.44 0.41
CA HIS A 145 -13.23 -13.50 0.08
C HIS A 145 -12.74 -12.17 -0.51
N LEU A 146 -13.51 -11.60 -1.45
CA LEU A 146 -13.20 -10.28 -2.01
C LEU A 146 -13.30 -9.17 -0.96
N MET A 147 -14.28 -9.24 -0.05
CA MET A 147 -14.40 -8.31 1.08
C MET A 147 -13.21 -8.38 2.02
N ALA A 148 -12.64 -9.57 2.26
CA ALA A 148 -11.43 -9.69 3.08
C ALA A 148 -10.25 -8.99 2.41
N ALA A 149 -10.03 -9.19 1.10
CA ALA A 149 -8.99 -8.49 0.34
C ALA A 149 -9.22 -6.96 0.34
N ALA A 150 -10.46 -6.51 0.13
CA ALA A 150 -10.80 -5.10 0.08
C ALA A 150 -10.60 -4.39 1.42
N ARG A 151 -10.97 -5.03 2.55
CA ARG A 151 -10.71 -4.49 3.89
C ARG A 151 -9.22 -4.38 4.19
N LEU A 152 -8.41 -5.38 3.80
CA LEU A 152 -6.96 -5.32 3.97
C LEU A 152 -6.35 -4.18 3.14
N LEU A 153 -6.78 -4.03 1.89
CA LEU A 153 -6.35 -2.95 1.00
C LEU A 153 -6.68 -1.57 1.57
N VAL A 154 -7.92 -1.36 2.05
CA VAL A 154 -8.36 -0.07 2.62
C VAL A 154 -7.69 0.19 3.97
N GLY A 155 -7.53 -0.83 4.82
CA GLY A 155 -6.87 -0.68 6.12
C GLY A 155 -5.38 -0.34 5.99
N GLU A 156 -4.68 -0.96 5.04
CA GLU A 156 -3.28 -0.66 4.74
C GLU A 156 -3.14 0.77 4.18
N ASN A 157 -4.01 1.14 3.24
CA ASN A 157 -4.05 2.49 2.69
C ASN A 157 -4.27 3.56 3.78
N ALA A 158 -5.09 3.27 4.79
CA ALA A 158 -5.30 4.18 5.91
C ALA A 158 -4.03 4.35 6.77
N VAL A 159 -3.21 3.31 6.92
CA VAL A 159 -1.91 3.43 7.61
C VAL A 159 -0.96 4.35 6.84
N ASP A 160 -0.92 4.19 5.51
CA ASP A 160 -0.12 5.08 4.66
C ASP A 160 -0.58 6.53 4.76
N ASP A 161 -1.88 6.78 4.56
CA ASP A 161 -2.48 8.10 4.63
C ASP A 161 -2.17 8.82 5.95
N TYR A 162 -2.40 8.15 7.07
CA TYR A 162 -2.30 8.79 8.38
C TYR A 162 -0.88 8.91 8.91
N PHE A 163 0.04 8.03 8.52
CA PHE A 163 1.35 7.94 9.16
C PHE A 163 2.52 8.21 8.22
N CYS A 164 2.35 8.02 6.92
CA CYS A 164 3.42 8.17 5.95
C CYS A 164 3.30 9.46 5.15
N GLU A 165 2.07 9.93 4.90
CA GLU A 165 1.82 11.16 4.17
C GLU A 165 1.97 12.39 5.08
N ALA A 166 2.96 13.25 4.78
CA ALA A 166 3.24 14.44 5.57
C ALA A 166 2.11 15.47 5.54
N GLU A 167 1.20 15.41 4.54
CA GLU A 167 0.01 16.26 4.44
C GLU A 167 -0.95 16.05 5.59
N TYR A 168 -0.92 14.86 6.16
CA TYR A 168 -1.82 14.42 7.21
C TYR A 168 -1.15 14.26 8.58
N GLY A 169 0.05 14.79 8.72
CA GLY A 169 0.78 14.82 9.99
C GLY A 169 1.82 13.72 10.13
N GLY A 170 2.06 12.93 9.09
CA GLY A 170 3.17 11.99 9.04
C GLY A 170 4.50 12.72 9.25
N SER A 171 5.34 12.21 10.15
CA SER A 171 6.65 12.78 10.47
C SER A 171 7.72 11.73 10.30
N ALA A 172 8.76 12.05 9.55
CA ALA A 172 9.91 11.17 9.36
C ALA A 172 10.49 10.69 10.69
N ASP A 173 10.62 11.60 11.67
CA ASP A 173 11.19 11.29 12.99
C ASP A 173 10.37 10.29 13.82
N ARG A 174 9.08 10.15 13.53
CA ARG A 174 8.16 9.27 14.27
C ARG A 174 7.68 8.08 13.47
N ARG A 175 7.93 8.06 12.16
CA ARG A 175 7.37 7.06 11.25
C ARG A 175 7.67 5.63 11.69
N GLY A 176 8.93 5.29 11.97
CA GLY A 176 9.29 3.95 12.42
C GLY A 176 8.54 3.49 13.67
N ALA A 177 8.30 4.38 14.64
CA ALA A 177 7.57 4.06 15.87
C ALA A 177 6.08 3.82 15.63
N VAL A 178 5.43 4.66 14.80
CA VAL A 178 3.99 4.47 14.50
C VAL A 178 3.75 3.27 13.60
N LEU A 179 4.65 2.96 12.66
CA LEU A 179 4.56 1.75 11.84
C LEU A 179 4.77 0.47 12.67
N ALA A 180 5.65 0.49 13.68
CA ALA A 180 5.77 -0.62 14.64
C ALA A 180 4.49 -0.83 15.44
N LEU A 181 3.81 0.26 15.85
CA LEU A 181 2.52 0.18 16.51
C LEU A 181 1.44 -0.36 15.53
N ALA A 182 1.44 0.09 14.28
CA ALA A 182 0.54 -0.41 13.25
C ALA A 182 0.75 -1.91 12.98
N GLN A 183 2.00 -2.37 12.93
CA GLN A 183 2.31 -3.80 12.84
C GLN A 183 1.72 -4.57 14.01
N SER A 184 1.75 -4.02 15.23
CA SER A 184 1.19 -4.69 16.41
C SER A 184 -0.34 -4.81 16.40
N ALA A 185 -1.04 -4.08 15.52
CA ALA A 185 -2.49 -4.23 15.32
C ALA A 185 -2.84 -5.57 14.63
N ILE A 186 -1.96 -6.08 13.79
CA ILE A 186 -2.14 -7.34 13.05
C ILE A 186 -1.27 -8.49 13.56
N ASP A 187 -0.15 -8.18 14.21
CA ASP A 187 0.76 -9.12 14.86
C ASP A 187 0.91 -8.74 16.33
N PRO A 188 0.01 -9.24 17.20
CA PRO A 188 -0.16 -8.72 18.55
C PRO A 188 1.12 -8.77 19.38
N ALA A 189 1.44 -7.69 20.07
CA ALA A 189 2.51 -7.64 21.04
C ALA A 189 2.20 -8.52 22.25
N HIS A 190 3.20 -9.24 22.74
CA HIS A 190 3.09 -10.10 23.92
C HIS A 190 3.57 -9.33 25.15
N ASN A 191 2.71 -8.45 25.66
CA ASN A 191 2.99 -7.62 26.83
C ASN A 191 2.71 -8.37 28.15
N THR A 192 3.34 -7.90 29.24
CA THR A 192 2.91 -8.30 30.55
C THR A 192 1.55 -7.64 30.89
N PRO A 193 0.73 -8.22 31.80
CA PRO A 193 -0.57 -7.67 32.16
C PRO A 193 -0.54 -6.18 32.55
N ARG A 194 0.59 -5.71 33.10
CA ARG A 194 0.77 -4.31 33.50
C ARG A 194 0.68 -3.34 32.31
N TYR A 195 1.18 -3.71 31.14
CA TYR A 195 1.27 -2.85 29.95
C TYR A 195 0.27 -3.23 28.85
N GLU A 196 -0.47 -4.33 29.06
CA GLU A 196 -1.47 -4.79 28.09
C GLU A 196 -2.59 -3.78 27.87
N ALA A 197 -3.07 -3.16 28.94
CA ALA A 197 -4.14 -2.16 28.87
C ALA A 197 -3.70 -0.90 28.11
N ASP A 198 -2.47 -0.43 28.33
CA ASP A 198 -1.93 0.75 27.66
C ASP A 198 -1.73 0.47 26.15
N TRP A 199 -1.23 -0.72 25.80
CA TRP A 199 -1.08 -1.12 24.40
C TRP A 199 -2.45 -1.20 23.70
N ARG A 200 -3.45 -1.84 24.30
CA ARG A 200 -4.82 -1.90 23.73
C ARG A 200 -5.40 -0.51 23.55
N SER A 201 -5.28 0.36 24.54
CA SER A 201 -5.72 1.74 24.45
C SER A 201 -5.01 2.49 23.32
N GLY A 202 -3.72 2.25 23.12
CA GLY A 202 -2.95 2.79 22.00
C GLY A 202 -3.50 2.35 20.64
N LEU A 203 -3.84 1.07 20.48
CA LEU A 203 -4.46 0.56 19.25
C LEU A 203 -5.87 1.14 19.03
N ASP A 204 -6.67 1.30 20.08
CA ASP A 204 -8.03 1.82 19.99
C ASP A 204 -8.07 3.33 19.73
N SER A 205 -6.98 4.05 19.99
CA SER A 205 -6.92 5.50 19.88
C SER A 205 -6.92 6.04 18.44
N HIS A 206 -6.66 5.19 17.43
CA HIS A 206 -6.46 5.64 16.05
C HIS A 206 -7.24 4.81 15.03
N PRO A 207 -8.02 5.45 14.12
CA PRO A 207 -8.85 4.74 13.14
C PRO A 207 -8.06 3.80 12.23
N ALA A 208 -6.87 4.19 11.76
CA ALA A 208 -6.03 3.30 10.92
C ALA A 208 -5.62 2.02 11.65
N LEU A 209 -5.35 2.09 12.96
CA LEU A 209 -4.97 0.91 13.76
C LEU A 209 -6.18 0.01 14.00
N ARG A 210 -7.35 0.61 14.27
CA ARG A 210 -8.61 -0.14 14.40
C ARG A 210 -9.00 -0.83 13.11
N SER A 211 -8.92 -0.12 11.97
CA SER A 211 -9.25 -0.67 10.65
C SER A 211 -8.33 -1.85 10.27
N MET A 212 -7.01 -1.73 10.48
CA MET A 212 -6.06 -2.83 10.24
C MET A 212 -6.34 -4.04 11.11
N ARG A 213 -6.62 -3.83 12.40
CA ARG A 213 -6.99 -4.92 13.34
C ARG A 213 -8.27 -5.62 12.90
N SER A 214 -9.31 -4.85 12.53
CA SER A 214 -10.59 -5.37 12.05
C SER A 214 -10.42 -6.15 10.74
N ALA A 215 -9.74 -5.55 9.75
CA ALA A 215 -9.45 -6.20 8.47
C ALA A 215 -8.71 -7.53 8.65
N MET A 216 -7.66 -7.55 9.50
CA MET A 216 -6.92 -8.77 9.82
C MET A 216 -7.78 -9.82 10.51
N GLY A 217 -8.74 -9.41 11.36
CA GLY A 217 -9.72 -10.30 11.97
C GLY A 217 -10.58 -11.02 10.93
N HIS A 218 -11.11 -10.29 9.96
CA HIS A 218 -11.88 -10.86 8.84
C HIS A 218 -11.02 -11.78 7.95
N PHE A 219 -9.81 -11.38 7.64
CA PHE A 219 -8.90 -12.21 6.85
C PHE A 219 -8.56 -13.54 7.55
N ARG A 220 -8.27 -13.52 8.84
CA ARG A 220 -7.99 -14.73 9.64
C ARG A 220 -9.16 -15.71 9.71
N ALA A 221 -10.38 -15.25 9.49
CA ALA A 221 -11.55 -16.13 9.43
C ALA A 221 -11.58 -17.00 8.16
N LEU A 222 -10.87 -16.61 7.11
CA LEU A 222 -10.78 -17.31 5.82
C LEU A 222 -9.41 -17.95 5.59
N ALA A 223 -8.35 -17.33 6.09
CA ALA A 223 -6.97 -17.72 5.85
C ALA A 223 -6.49 -18.79 6.85
N THR A 224 -5.57 -19.63 6.40
CA THR A 224 -4.82 -20.52 7.28
C THR A 224 -3.82 -19.74 8.15
N PRO A 225 -3.33 -20.31 9.26
CA PRO A 225 -2.28 -19.67 10.06
C PRO A 225 -1.03 -19.32 9.25
N ALA A 226 -0.64 -20.14 8.27
CA ALA A 226 0.52 -19.88 7.41
C ALA A 226 0.27 -18.70 6.48
N GLN A 227 -0.91 -18.58 5.88
CA GLN A 227 -1.31 -17.43 5.05
C GLN A 227 -1.38 -16.15 5.87
N ALA A 228 -1.96 -16.21 7.07
CA ALA A 228 -2.02 -15.08 7.98
C ALA A 228 -0.62 -14.61 8.43
N HIS A 229 0.30 -15.55 8.66
CA HIS A 229 1.70 -15.23 9.00
C HIS A 229 2.42 -14.57 7.82
N ARG A 230 2.25 -15.10 6.60
CA ARG A 230 2.80 -14.51 5.37
C ARG A 230 2.34 -13.07 5.18
N TYR A 231 1.04 -12.79 5.32
CA TYR A 231 0.51 -11.43 5.22
C TYR A 231 1.16 -10.48 6.24
N ARG A 232 1.27 -10.89 7.52
CA ARG A 232 1.95 -10.08 8.55
C ARG A 232 3.40 -9.77 8.20
N HIS A 233 4.13 -10.77 7.68
CA HIS A 233 5.51 -10.60 7.22
C HIS A 233 5.59 -9.61 6.05
N ASP A 234 4.69 -9.71 5.08
CA ASP A 234 4.68 -8.81 3.92
C ASP A 234 4.29 -7.38 4.31
N ILE A 235 3.38 -7.18 5.28
CA ILE A 235 3.10 -5.86 5.86
C ILE A 235 4.31 -5.31 6.62
N ALA A 236 5.02 -6.11 7.39
CA ALA A 236 6.26 -5.65 8.05
C ALA A 236 7.31 -5.22 7.03
N SER A 237 7.43 -5.94 5.92
CA SER A 237 8.31 -5.58 4.80
C SER A 237 7.85 -4.28 4.11
N LEU A 238 6.54 -4.10 3.91
CA LEU A 238 5.95 -2.87 3.40
C LEU A 238 6.28 -1.66 4.28
N TYR A 239 6.16 -1.80 5.59
CA TYR A 239 6.49 -0.74 6.54
C TYR A 239 7.98 -0.39 6.55
N LEU A 240 8.86 -1.37 6.29
CA LEU A 240 10.28 -1.11 6.04
C LEU A 240 10.46 -0.26 4.76
N GLY A 241 9.74 -0.60 3.69
CA GLY A 241 9.72 0.17 2.43
C GLY A 241 9.23 1.60 2.63
N TYR A 242 8.13 1.80 3.36
CA TYR A 242 7.62 3.14 3.72
C TYR A 242 8.63 3.97 4.49
N ASN A 243 9.33 3.35 5.43
CA ASN A 243 10.36 4.05 6.19
C ASN A 243 11.54 4.46 5.29
N ALA A 244 12.00 3.58 4.40
CA ALA A 244 13.09 3.87 3.46
C ALA A 244 12.70 4.97 2.45
N GLU A 245 11.48 4.93 1.93
CA GLU A 245 10.94 5.98 1.05
C GLU A 245 10.90 7.33 1.78
N GLY A 246 10.37 7.33 2.99
CA GLY A 246 10.31 8.53 3.79
C GLY A 246 11.66 9.13 4.16
N ASP A 247 12.69 8.31 4.37
CA ASP A 247 14.04 8.77 4.59
C ASP A 247 14.61 9.47 3.33
N CYS A 248 14.39 8.91 2.14
CA CYS A 248 14.77 9.53 0.88
C CYS A 248 14.05 10.87 0.67
N ILE A 249 12.74 10.92 0.91
CA ILE A 249 11.94 12.15 0.80
C ILE A 249 12.43 13.21 1.79
N HIS A 250 12.64 12.84 3.05
CA HIS A 250 13.13 13.76 4.08
C HIS A 250 14.49 14.35 3.75
N GLN A 251 15.37 13.55 3.16
CA GLN A 251 16.71 13.97 2.77
C GLN A 251 16.75 14.64 1.38
N HIS A 252 15.64 14.74 0.66
CA HIS A 252 15.57 15.19 -0.73
C HIS A 252 16.56 14.42 -1.62
N ARG A 253 16.68 13.11 -1.38
CA ARG A 253 17.61 12.22 -2.07
C ARG A 253 16.87 11.37 -3.08
N THR A 254 17.21 11.48 -4.35
CA THR A 254 16.79 10.54 -5.38
C THR A 254 17.65 9.27 -5.28
N PRO A 255 17.08 8.08 -5.08
CA PRO A 255 17.84 6.82 -5.08
C PRO A 255 18.37 6.52 -6.48
N ALA A 256 19.40 5.67 -6.59
CA ALA A 256 19.76 5.06 -7.89
C ALA A 256 18.65 4.10 -8.38
N VAL A 257 18.59 3.81 -9.68
CA VAL A 257 17.54 2.94 -10.25
C VAL A 257 17.50 1.57 -9.58
N TRP A 258 18.66 0.94 -9.35
CA TRP A 258 18.73 -0.36 -8.67
C TRP A 258 18.25 -0.28 -7.20
N GLU A 259 18.55 0.81 -6.50
CA GLU A 259 18.13 1.06 -5.11
C GLU A 259 16.60 1.25 -5.05
N TYR A 260 16.06 2.03 -5.99
CA TYR A 260 14.63 2.19 -6.18
C TYR A 260 13.91 0.83 -6.37
N LEU A 261 14.40 -0.02 -7.29
CA LEU A 261 13.80 -1.33 -7.54
C LEU A 261 13.85 -2.26 -6.32
N VAL A 262 14.90 -2.17 -5.49
CA VAL A 262 14.98 -2.89 -4.22
C VAL A 262 13.92 -2.38 -3.24
N GLN A 263 13.76 -1.07 -3.11
CA GLN A 263 12.74 -0.49 -2.22
C GLN A 263 11.33 -0.86 -2.66
N ARG A 264 11.06 -0.80 -3.97
CA ARG A 264 9.72 -1.10 -4.55
C ARG A 264 9.35 -2.58 -4.49
N GLN A 265 10.30 -3.49 -4.34
CA GLN A 265 10.03 -4.90 -4.09
C GLN A 265 9.28 -5.11 -2.75
N PHE A 266 9.50 -4.25 -1.77
CA PHE A 266 8.88 -4.31 -0.46
C PHE A 266 7.70 -3.35 -0.33
N ASN A 267 7.75 -2.20 -0.97
CA ASN A 267 6.75 -1.17 -0.93
C ASN A 267 5.60 -1.46 -1.91
N SER A 268 4.37 -1.04 -1.56
CA SER A 268 3.17 -1.07 -2.39
C SER A 268 2.42 -2.41 -2.40
N PHE A 269 2.21 -3.06 -3.54
CA PHE A 269 1.19 -4.10 -3.73
C PHE A 269 1.56 -5.51 -3.24
N ARG A 270 2.78 -5.74 -2.75
CA ARG A 270 3.21 -7.08 -2.34
C ARG A 270 2.26 -7.76 -1.34
N PRO A 271 1.82 -7.14 -0.23
CA PRO A 271 0.90 -7.78 0.70
C PRO A 271 -0.44 -8.16 0.07
N CYS A 272 -0.92 -7.33 -0.86
CA CYS A 272 -2.20 -7.52 -1.53
C CYS A 272 -2.18 -8.68 -2.53
N LEU A 273 -1.06 -8.87 -3.27
CA LEU A 273 -0.97 -9.92 -4.28
C LEU A 273 -0.56 -11.29 -3.69
N THR A 274 0.18 -11.32 -2.59
CA THR A 274 0.62 -12.59 -1.98
C THR A 274 -0.50 -13.36 -1.29
N ILE A 275 -1.64 -12.73 -1.02
CA ILE A 275 -2.83 -13.39 -0.46
C ILE A 275 -3.73 -14.04 -1.51
N THR A 276 -3.34 -14.05 -2.79
CA THR A 276 -4.20 -14.53 -3.89
C THR A 276 -4.69 -15.98 -3.68
N ASP A 277 -3.91 -16.83 -3.02
CA ASP A 277 -4.35 -18.19 -2.68
C ASP A 277 -5.43 -18.21 -1.58
N ALA A 278 -5.29 -17.39 -0.54
CA ALA A 278 -6.32 -17.29 0.50
C ALA A 278 -7.62 -16.73 -0.07
N ILE A 279 -7.53 -15.68 -0.89
CA ILE A 279 -8.70 -15.06 -1.54
C ILE A 279 -9.32 -16.02 -2.57
N GLY A 280 -8.50 -16.84 -3.25
CA GLY A 280 -8.95 -17.90 -4.14
C GLY A 280 -9.50 -19.16 -3.43
N GLY A 281 -9.51 -19.19 -2.10
CA GLY A 281 -10.05 -20.30 -1.30
C GLY A 281 -9.20 -21.58 -1.33
N TYR A 282 -7.88 -21.46 -1.46
CA TYR A 282 -6.93 -22.56 -1.36
C TYR A 282 -5.67 -22.13 -0.61
N GLU A 283 -4.79 -23.06 -0.28
CA GLU A 283 -3.51 -22.76 0.34
C GLU A 283 -2.36 -23.23 -0.55
N LEU A 284 -1.45 -22.31 -0.89
CA LEU A 284 -0.11 -22.67 -1.35
C LEU A 284 0.74 -23.02 -0.11
N PRO A 285 1.16 -24.28 0.06
CA PRO A 285 1.96 -24.68 1.22
C PRO A 285 3.18 -23.77 1.43
N ALA A 286 3.47 -23.44 2.68
CA ALA A 286 4.56 -22.51 3.03
C ALA A 286 5.92 -22.94 2.44
N ALA A 287 6.18 -24.25 2.34
CA ALA A 287 7.41 -24.78 1.74
C ALA A 287 7.50 -24.43 0.24
N LEU A 288 6.41 -24.56 -0.51
CA LEU A 288 6.35 -24.19 -1.92
C LEU A 288 6.42 -22.66 -2.10
N PHE A 289 5.73 -21.91 -1.24
CA PHE A 289 5.82 -20.45 -1.27
C PHE A 289 7.24 -19.94 -1.02
N ALA A 290 8.00 -20.61 -0.14
CA ALA A 290 9.38 -20.24 0.20
C ALA A 290 10.42 -20.62 -0.88
N GLU A 291 10.04 -21.35 -1.93
CA GLU A 291 10.97 -21.69 -3.01
C GLU A 291 11.49 -20.43 -3.71
N PRO A 292 12.80 -20.32 -3.96
CA PRO A 292 13.41 -19.11 -4.54
C PRO A 292 12.75 -18.67 -5.85
N GLY A 293 12.34 -19.62 -6.71
CA GLY A 293 11.65 -19.34 -7.96
C GLY A 293 10.29 -18.67 -7.74
N VAL A 294 9.51 -19.15 -6.75
CA VAL A 294 8.21 -18.58 -6.37
C VAL A 294 8.40 -17.18 -5.79
N GLN A 295 9.39 -16.99 -4.90
CA GLN A 295 9.70 -15.67 -4.34
C GLN A 295 10.13 -14.66 -5.42
N ARG A 296 10.90 -15.13 -6.43
CA ARG A 296 11.25 -14.30 -7.57
C ARG A 296 10.02 -13.88 -8.39
N ALA A 297 9.12 -14.82 -8.67
CA ALA A 297 7.87 -14.51 -9.37
C ALA A 297 6.99 -13.50 -8.60
N VAL A 298 6.89 -13.63 -7.28
CA VAL A 298 6.23 -12.66 -6.40
C VAL A 298 6.86 -11.27 -6.54
N ALA A 299 8.19 -11.18 -6.47
CA ALA A 299 8.91 -9.90 -6.59
C ALA A 299 8.69 -9.24 -7.96
N LEU A 300 8.76 -10.02 -9.06
CA LEU A 300 8.52 -9.54 -10.42
C LEU A 300 7.08 -9.01 -10.58
N SER A 301 6.07 -9.77 -10.12
CA SER A 301 4.67 -9.35 -10.16
C SER A 301 4.42 -8.08 -9.33
N SER A 302 5.01 -7.99 -8.13
CA SER A 302 4.94 -6.80 -7.28
C SER A 302 5.54 -5.58 -7.95
N ASN A 303 6.77 -5.69 -8.47
CA ASN A 303 7.44 -4.58 -9.15
C ASN A 303 6.68 -4.14 -10.41
N ALA A 304 6.16 -5.06 -11.23
CA ALA A 304 5.35 -4.71 -12.38
C ALA A 304 4.10 -3.91 -11.97
N SER A 305 3.37 -4.38 -10.95
CA SER A 305 2.18 -3.68 -10.43
C SER A 305 2.51 -2.29 -9.89
N THR A 306 3.65 -2.14 -9.23
CA THR A 306 4.10 -0.87 -8.65
C THR A 306 4.57 0.12 -9.72
N ILE A 307 5.35 -0.33 -10.71
CA ILE A 307 5.78 0.53 -11.82
C ILE A 307 4.58 0.98 -12.66
N CYS A 308 3.58 0.11 -12.85
CA CYS A 308 2.32 0.50 -13.47
C CYS A 308 1.68 1.68 -12.72
N ASN A 309 1.62 1.64 -11.39
CA ASN A 309 1.13 2.76 -10.58
C ASN A 309 1.97 4.02 -10.79
N ASP A 310 3.29 3.95 -10.76
CA ASP A 310 4.19 5.08 -11.00
C ASP A 310 3.92 5.77 -12.35
N LEU A 311 3.72 4.97 -13.41
CA LEU A 311 3.46 5.48 -14.75
C LEU A 311 2.12 6.24 -14.84
N TYR A 312 1.08 5.76 -14.15
CA TYR A 312 -0.21 6.44 -14.11
C TYR A 312 -0.21 7.66 -13.18
N SER A 313 0.58 7.67 -12.12
CA SER A 313 0.62 8.73 -11.12
C SER A 313 1.54 9.90 -11.48
N LEU A 314 2.51 9.70 -12.36
CA LEU A 314 3.59 10.66 -12.67
C LEU A 314 3.09 12.09 -12.90
N ARG A 315 2.05 12.29 -13.73
CA ARG A 315 1.53 13.64 -14.04
C ARG A 315 0.96 14.36 -12.83
N LYS A 316 0.39 13.60 -11.87
CA LYS A 316 -0.14 14.13 -10.62
C LYS A 316 0.99 14.51 -9.68
N GLU A 317 2.00 13.66 -9.57
CA GLU A 317 3.18 13.87 -8.74
C GLU A 317 3.98 15.10 -9.21
N GLN A 318 4.14 15.29 -10.52
CA GLN A 318 4.79 16.48 -11.10
C GLN A 318 4.09 17.81 -10.77
N ARG A 319 2.80 17.79 -10.44
CA ARG A 319 2.06 18.98 -10.01
C ARG A 319 2.14 19.25 -8.51
N SER A 320 2.65 18.28 -7.75
CA SER A 320 2.89 18.44 -6.31
C SER A 320 4.09 19.36 -6.10
N GLU A 321 3.99 20.29 -5.15
CA GLU A 321 5.12 21.11 -4.71
C GLU A 321 6.14 20.32 -3.87
N ARG A 322 5.84 19.05 -3.56
CA ARG A 322 6.65 18.19 -2.71
C ARG A 322 7.60 17.34 -3.53
N PHE A 323 8.73 17.03 -2.92
CA PHE A 323 9.65 16.04 -3.48
C PHE A 323 9.03 14.65 -3.42
N HIS A 324 8.89 14.04 -4.58
CA HIS A 324 8.49 12.65 -4.79
C HIS A 324 9.45 12.01 -5.78
N TYR A 325 9.56 10.70 -5.73
CA TYR A 325 10.28 9.96 -6.77
C TYR A 325 9.49 8.72 -7.19
N SER A 326 9.52 8.46 -8.47
CA SER A 326 8.94 7.31 -9.15
C SER A 326 9.93 6.80 -10.18
N LEU A 327 9.73 5.63 -10.77
CA LEU A 327 10.71 5.09 -11.71
C LEU A 327 11.10 6.08 -12.82
N PRO A 328 10.17 6.82 -13.46
CA PRO A 328 10.54 7.81 -14.47
C PRO A 328 11.45 8.91 -13.92
N THR A 329 11.19 9.43 -12.72
CA THR A 329 11.99 10.52 -12.15
C THR A 329 13.38 10.05 -11.72
N VAL A 330 13.49 8.79 -11.27
CA VAL A 330 14.77 8.18 -10.88
C VAL A 330 15.63 7.92 -12.13
N ILE A 331 15.04 7.37 -13.20
CA ILE A 331 15.75 7.17 -14.48
C ILE A 331 16.17 8.50 -15.09
N ALA A 332 15.31 9.52 -15.07
CA ALA A 332 15.65 10.85 -15.59
C ALA A 332 16.87 11.45 -14.88
N ALA A 333 16.95 11.26 -13.55
CA ALA A 333 18.06 11.74 -12.75
C ALA A 333 19.36 10.94 -12.99
N GLU A 334 19.29 9.60 -13.12
CA GLU A 334 20.45 8.74 -13.29
C GLU A 334 21.05 8.84 -14.69
N ASP A 335 20.19 8.89 -15.72
CA ASP A 335 20.58 8.91 -17.14
C ASP A 335 20.77 10.33 -17.69
N ASP A 336 20.54 11.38 -16.91
CA ASP A 336 20.54 12.79 -17.34
C ASP A 336 19.70 13.00 -18.62
N CYS A 337 18.47 12.49 -18.63
CA CYS A 337 17.58 12.55 -19.77
C CYS A 337 16.24 13.26 -19.45
N SER A 338 15.44 13.54 -20.49
CA SER A 338 14.11 14.14 -20.30
C SER A 338 13.17 13.19 -19.55
N ILE A 339 12.16 13.74 -18.89
CA ILE A 339 11.17 12.93 -18.19
C ILE A 339 10.33 12.10 -19.17
N GLU A 340 10.14 12.59 -20.39
CA GLU A 340 9.46 11.89 -21.48
C GLU A 340 10.27 10.67 -21.93
N ASP A 341 11.59 10.79 -22.09
CA ASP A 341 12.48 9.67 -22.42
C ASP A 341 12.54 8.67 -21.26
N ALA A 342 12.64 9.16 -20.02
CA ALA A 342 12.62 8.33 -18.83
C ALA A 342 11.29 7.58 -18.66
N PHE A 343 10.18 8.19 -19.03
CA PHE A 343 8.87 7.54 -19.05
C PHE A 343 8.84 6.36 -20.04
N GLN A 344 9.37 6.54 -21.24
CA GLN A 344 9.46 5.45 -22.21
C GLN A 344 10.40 4.32 -21.73
N LYS A 345 11.55 4.67 -21.15
CA LYS A 345 12.45 3.67 -20.53
C LYS A 345 11.76 2.93 -19.39
N SER A 346 10.92 3.60 -18.59
CA SER A 346 10.16 2.96 -17.52
C SER A 346 9.13 1.96 -18.05
N ILE A 347 8.51 2.23 -19.20
CA ILE A 347 7.64 1.27 -19.89
C ILE A 347 8.45 0.05 -20.34
N GLU A 348 9.66 0.23 -20.86
CA GLU A 348 10.54 -0.87 -21.25
C GLU A 348 10.91 -1.73 -20.04
N VAL A 349 11.34 -1.11 -18.92
CA VAL A 349 11.64 -1.81 -17.66
C VAL A 349 10.44 -2.61 -17.16
N HIS A 350 9.26 -1.99 -17.13
CA HIS A 350 8.03 -2.68 -16.77
C HIS A 350 7.77 -3.90 -17.64
N ASN A 351 7.82 -3.71 -18.97
CA ASN A 351 7.53 -4.77 -19.93
C ASN A 351 8.53 -5.93 -19.83
N ASP A 352 9.80 -5.64 -19.60
CA ASP A 352 10.82 -6.67 -19.37
C ASP A 352 10.58 -7.46 -18.08
N ILE A 353 10.17 -6.78 -17.01
CA ILE A 353 9.78 -7.43 -15.75
C ILE A 353 8.58 -8.35 -15.97
N VAL A 354 7.55 -7.92 -16.71
CA VAL A 354 6.38 -8.75 -17.00
C VAL A 354 6.76 -9.98 -17.83
N ARG A 355 7.61 -9.83 -18.87
CA ARG A 355 8.08 -10.98 -19.67
C ARG A 355 8.87 -11.98 -18.82
N LEU A 356 9.80 -11.48 -17.97
CA LEU A 356 10.54 -12.32 -17.04
C LEU A 356 9.62 -13.04 -16.06
N PHE A 357 8.56 -12.38 -15.62
CA PHE A 357 7.51 -13.01 -14.80
C PHE A 357 6.81 -14.14 -15.56
N GLU A 358 6.38 -13.90 -16.80
CA GLU A 358 5.66 -14.89 -17.63
C GLU A 358 6.54 -16.13 -17.91
N GLU A 359 7.82 -15.94 -18.22
CA GLU A 359 8.79 -17.02 -18.39
C GLU A 359 8.93 -17.86 -17.10
N GLN A 360 9.18 -17.20 -15.98
CA GLN A 360 9.32 -17.85 -14.68
C GLN A 360 8.03 -18.55 -14.24
N ALA A 361 6.86 -17.93 -14.47
CA ALA A 361 5.56 -18.50 -14.14
C ALA A 361 5.25 -19.75 -14.98
N ALA A 362 5.63 -19.77 -16.27
CA ALA A 362 5.47 -20.93 -17.13
C ALA A 362 6.31 -22.12 -16.63
N GLU A 363 7.59 -21.91 -16.30
CA GLU A 363 8.48 -22.92 -15.73
C GLU A 363 7.92 -23.49 -14.41
N LEU A 364 7.54 -22.62 -13.47
CA LEU A 364 7.04 -23.00 -12.17
C LEU A 364 5.69 -23.73 -12.25
N SER A 365 4.82 -23.32 -13.17
CA SER A 365 3.50 -23.94 -13.36
C SER A 365 3.58 -25.40 -13.80
N ALA A 366 4.69 -25.82 -14.41
CA ALA A 366 4.92 -27.21 -14.77
C ALA A 366 5.32 -28.09 -13.56
N THR A 367 5.70 -27.51 -12.43
CA THR A 367 6.25 -28.24 -11.28
C THR A 367 5.17 -28.78 -10.34
N HIS A 368 4.10 -27.99 -10.08
CA HIS A 368 3.06 -28.34 -9.12
C HIS A 368 1.74 -27.60 -9.41
N PRO A 369 0.56 -28.26 -9.37
CA PRO A 369 -0.74 -27.63 -9.68
C PRO A 369 -1.09 -26.42 -8.83
N LEU A 370 -0.76 -26.41 -7.52
CA LEU A 370 -1.01 -25.27 -6.64
C LEU A 370 -0.09 -24.10 -6.97
N VAL A 371 1.16 -24.39 -7.38
CA VAL A 371 2.07 -23.34 -7.87
C VAL A 371 1.54 -22.75 -9.17
N ALA A 372 1.07 -23.57 -10.10
CA ALA A 372 0.44 -23.09 -11.34
C ALA A 372 -0.75 -22.16 -11.06
N ARG A 373 -1.63 -22.54 -10.12
CA ARG A 373 -2.75 -21.70 -9.70
C ARG A 373 -2.29 -20.39 -9.08
N PHE A 374 -1.26 -20.43 -8.25
CA PHE A 374 -0.69 -19.24 -7.63
C PHE A 374 -0.06 -18.29 -8.65
N MET A 375 0.70 -18.83 -9.62
CA MET A 375 1.25 -18.03 -10.74
C MET A 375 0.14 -17.37 -11.57
N THR A 376 -0.97 -18.08 -11.81
CA THR A 376 -2.17 -17.50 -12.45
C THR A 376 -2.73 -16.33 -11.63
N GLY A 377 -2.82 -16.46 -10.30
CA GLY A 377 -3.25 -15.39 -9.41
C GLY A 377 -2.34 -14.15 -9.49
N LEU A 378 -1.02 -14.34 -9.51
CA LEU A 378 -0.07 -13.24 -9.70
C LEU A 378 -0.20 -12.57 -11.08
N SER A 379 -0.44 -13.35 -12.13
CA SER A 379 -0.70 -12.81 -13.48
C SER A 379 -1.98 -11.99 -13.53
N ASN A 380 -3.05 -12.47 -12.86
CA ASN A 380 -4.32 -11.73 -12.73
C ASN A 380 -4.11 -10.40 -12.01
N TRP A 381 -3.21 -10.35 -11.04
CA TRP A 381 -2.83 -9.10 -10.36
C TRP A 381 -2.21 -8.09 -11.31
N ILE A 382 -1.24 -8.48 -12.14
CA ILE A 382 -0.62 -7.58 -13.13
C ILE A 382 -1.68 -7.01 -14.07
N GLY A 383 -2.51 -7.86 -14.66
CA GLY A 383 -3.56 -7.46 -15.60
C GLY A 383 -4.68 -6.64 -14.95
N GLY A 384 -5.16 -7.08 -13.79
CA GLY A 384 -6.21 -6.43 -13.03
C GLY A 384 -5.81 -5.05 -12.52
N ASN A 385 -4.60 -4.94 -11.98
CA ASN A 385 -4.04 -3.68 -11.50
C ASN A 385 -3.88 -2.65 -12.65
N HIS A 386 -3.39 -3.09 -13.81
CA HIS A 386 -3.31 -2.23 -15.00
C HIS A 386 -4.70 -1.75 -15.45
N GLU A 387 -5.69 -2.65 -15.54
CA GLU A 387 -7.06 -2.28 -15.94
C GLU A 387 -7.73 -1.33 -14.93
N TRP A 388 -7.48 -1.53 -13.64
CA TRP A 388 -7.94 -0.63 -12.59
C TRP A 388 -7.38 0.79 -12.77
N HIS A 389 -6.07 0.93 -13.00
CA HIS A 389 -5.43 2.23 -13.24
C HIS A 389 -5.89 2.88 -14.55
N ALA A 390 -6.01 2.11 -15.63
CA ALA A 390 -6.47 2.59 -16.94
C ALA A 390 -7.95 3.01 -16.94
N GLY A 391 -8.74 2.48 -16.02
CA GLY A 391 -10.16 2.75 -15.91
C GLY A 391 -10.50 4.05 -15.17
N HIS A 392 -11.33 3.95 -14.14
CA HIS A 392 -11.83 5.10 -13.40
C HIS A 392 -10.71 5.88 -12.68
N VAL A 393 -9.75 5.19 -12.09
CA VAL A 393 -8.61 5.80 -11.41
C VAL A 393 -7.70 6.52 -12.41
N GLY A 394 -7.45 5.93 -13.58
CA GLY A 394 -6.65 6.56 -14.65
C GLY A 394 -7.21 7.92 -15.11
N LYS A 395 -8.53 8.07 -15.21
CA LYS A 395 -9.16 9.35 -15.54
C LYS A 395 -8.84 10.46 -14.54
N ARG A 396 -8.70 10.11 -13.29
CA ARG A 396 -8.34 11.03 -12.22
C ARG A 396 -6.94 11.62 -12.38
N TYR A 397 -6.04 10.89 -13.00
CA TYR A 397 -4.68 11.37 -13.30
C TYR A 397 -4.61 12.21 -14.57
N ALA A 398 -5.57 12.03 -15.50
CA ALA A 398 -5.57 12.65 -16.80
C ALA A 398 -6.32 13.99 -16.88
N THR A 399 -7.33 14.21 -16.04
CA THR A 399 -8.32 15.28 -16.20
C THR A 399 -8.20 16.42 -15.19
N SER A 400 -7.02 16.94 -14.98
CA SER A 400 -6.98 18.33 -14.50
C SER A 400 -6.26 19.17 -15.53
N PRO A 401 -6.89 20.25 -16.02
CA PRO A 401 -6.33 21.12 -17.05
C PRO A 401 -5.05 21.80 -16.62
#